data_fdbb8079e5f39130246ea99b63185a1f
#
_entry.id   fdbb8079e5f39130246ea99b63185a1f
#
_cell.length_a   1.000
_cell.length_b   1.000
_cell.length_c   1.000
_cell.angle_alpha   90.00
_cell.angle_beta   90.00
_cell.angle_gamma   90.00
#
_symmetry.space_group_name_H-M   'P 1'
#
loop_
_entity.id
_entity.type
_entity.pdbx_description
1 polymer ?
#
loop_
_entity_poly.entity_id
_entity_poly.type
_entity_poly.pdbx_seq_one_letter_code
_entity_poly.pdbx_strand_id
1 'polypeptide(L)'
;MGSLLEGIPKDLAEELLDTICSTDVVRIERIVSMGHASPEGFWYDQGKNEFVLVVKGSAGLKFENKDNIVFLKTGDYINIGAHVKHRVEWTDSTCETIWLAVHY
;
A
#
# COMPACT_ATOMS: atom_id res chain seq x y z
N MET A 1 6.09 20.54 -7.90
CA MET A 1 4.73 20.06 -7.55
C MET A 1 4.41 18.81 -8.37
N GLY A 2 3.75 17.84 -7.77
CA GLY A 2 3.33 16.61 -8.42
C GLY A 2 1.89 16.27 -8.12
N SER A 3 1.40 15.18 -8.70
CA SER A 3 0.07 14.67 -8.45
C SER A 3 0.14 13.16 -8.19
N LEU A 4 -0.60 12.67 -7.20
CA LEU A 4 -0.72 11.24 -6.93
C LEU A 4 -1.48 10.53 -8.06
N LEU A 5 -2.26 11.27 -8.84
CA LEU A 5 -3.14 10.70 -9.87
C LEU A 5 -2.53 10.72 -11.27
N GLU A 6 -1.34 11.28 -11.43
CA GLU A 6 -0.69 11.43 -12.72
C GLU A 6 0.60 10.63 -12.84
N GLY A 7 1.09 10.45 -14.07
CA GLY A 7 2.35 9.76 -14.31
C GLY A 7 2.28 8.27 -14.05
N ILE A 8 1.12 7.64 -14.22
CA ILE A 8 0.92 6.22 -14.00
C ILE A 8 0.92 5.51 -15.35
N PRO A 9 1.83 4.55 -15.59
CA PRO A 9 1.80 3.73 -16.81
C PRO A 9 0.47 2.98 -16.92
N LYS A 10 0.04 2.75 -18.16
CA LYS A 10 -1.21 2.03 -18.42
C LYS A 10 -1.15 0.56 -18.00
N ASP A 11 0.01 -0.05 -18.15
CA ASP A 11 0.23 -1.45 -17.83
C ASP A 11 1.37 -1.56 -16.81
N LEU A 12 1.13 -2.30 -15.74
CA LEU A 12 2.11 -2.56 -14.70
C LEU A 12 2.24 -4.07 -14.51
N ALA A 13 3.39 -4.63 -14.88
CA ALA A 13 3.69 -6.03 -14.59
C ALA A 13 3.86 -6.24 -13.09
N GLU A 14 4.43 -5.25 -12.41
CA GLU A 14 4.63 -5.23 -10.95
C GLU A 14 4.09 -3.93 -10.39
N GLU A 15 3.90 -3.89 -9.08
CA GLU A 15 3.51 -2.65 -8.40
C GLU A 15 4.50 -1.54 -8.68
N LEU A 16 3.98 -0.34 -8.86
CA LEU A 16 4.81 0.86 -8.98
C LEU A 16 5.05 1.43 -7.59
N LEU A 17 6.32 1.66 -7.25
CA LEU A 17 6.73 2.28 -6.00
C LEU A 17 7.51 3.54 -6.31
N ASP A 18 6.95 4.70 -5.95
CA ASP A 18 7.61 5.99 -6.13
C ASP A 18 7.87 6.63 -4.78
N THR A 19 9.12 7.00 -4.51
CA THR A 19 9.43 7.82 -3.35
C THR A 19 9.09 9.27 -3.67
N ILE A 20 8.16 9.85 -2.94
CA ILE A 20 7.77 11.27 -3.11
C ILE A 20 8.80 12.16 -2.44
N CYS A 21 9.11 11.86 -1.20
CA CYS A 21 10.17 12.53 -0.45
C CYS A 21 10.61 11.66 0.72
N SER A 22 11.82 11.92 1.22
CA SER A 22 12.34 11.17 2.35
C SER A 22 13.33 12.01 3.14
N THR A 23 13.41 11.68 4.43
CA THR A 23 14.44 12.17 5.34
C THR A 23 15.12 10.95 5.95
N ASP A 24 16.03 11.14 6.90
CA ASP A 24 16.67 10.03 7.60
C ASP A 24 15.67 9.16 8.36
N VAL A 25 14.51 9.73 8.74
CA VAL A 25 13.54 9.06 9.62
C VAL A 25 12.16 8.87 9.00
N VAL A 26 11.85 9.58 7.91
CA VAL A 26 10.52 9.53 7.28
C VAL A 26 10.67 9.28 5.78
N ARG A 27 9.86 8.36 5.24
CA ARG A 27 9.76 8.14 3.79
C ARG A 27 8.29 8.18 3.38
N ILE A 28 7.99 9.01 2.39
CA ILE A 28 6.64 9.12 1.84
C ILE A 28 6.66 8.55 0.42
N GLU A 29 5.79 7.59 0.17
CA GLU A 29 5.74 6.85 -1.10
C GLU A 29 4.35 6.86 -1.70
N ARG A 30 4.31 6.84 -3.03
CA ARG A 30 3.11 6.45 -3.76
C ARG A 30 3.29 5.01 -4.22
N ILE A 31 2.27 4.19 -3.99
CA ILE A 31 2.23 2.80 -4.45
C ILE A 31 1.03 2.67 -5.39
N VAL A 32 1.24 2.08 -6.56
CA VAL A 32 0.16 1.83 -7.51
C VAL A 32 0.09 0.34 -7.77
N SER A 33 -1.08 -0.25 -7.53
CA SER A 33 -1.37 -1.66 -7.76
C SER A 33 -2.44 -1.78 -8.84
N MET A 34 -2.31 -2.79 -9.70
CA MET A 34 -3.32 -3.13 -10.71
C MET A 34 -3.66 -4.61 -10.56
N GLY A 35 -4.45 -4.93 -9.53
CA GLY A 35 -4.77 -6.31 -9.20
C GLY A 35 -3.64 -7.05 -8.49
N HIS A 36 -2.54 -6.37 -8.17
CA HIS A 36 -1.41 -6.99 -7.52
C HIS A 36 -1.73 -7.36 -6.07
N ALA A 37 -1.13 -8.44 -5.61
CA ALA A 37 -1.22 -8.90 -4.23
C ALA A 37 0.17 -9.35 -3.78
N SER A 38 0.36 -9.48 -2.47
CA SER A 38 1.59 -10.04 -1.92
C SER A 38 1.74 -11.49 -2.37
N PRO A 39 2.95 -11.95 -2.71
CA PRO A 39 3.17 -13.36 -3.03
C PRO A 39 2.71 -14.28 -1.90
N GLU A 40 2.28 -15.50 -2.25
CA GLU A 40 1.87 -16.47 -1.27
C GLU A 40 2.97 -16.71 -0.24
N GLY A 41 2.59 -16.72 1.03
CA GLY A 41 3.53 -16.93 2.14
C GLY A 41 4.38 -15.71 2.52
N PHE A 42 4.24 -14.60 1.80
CA PHE A 42 5.00 -13.39 2.11
C PHE A 42 4.27 -12.53 3.13
N TRP A 43 5.02 -12.06 4.12
CA TRP A 43 4.53 -11.13 5.14
C TRP A 43 5.48 -9.96 5.26
N TYR A 44 4.94 -8.73 5.22
CA TYR A 44 5.71 -7.55 5.57
C TYR A 44 5.97 -7.55 7.07
N ASP A 45 7.21 -7.27 7.43
CA ASP A 45 7.65 -7.11 8.82
C ASP A 45 8.70 -6.00 8.81
N GLN A 46 8.29 -4.80 9.11
CA GLN A 46 9.12 -3.60 8.91
C GLN A 46 9.51 -2.97 10.24
N GLY A 47 10.71 -2.38 10.26
CA GLY A 47 11.23 -1.73 11.46
C GLY A 47 10.65 -0.36 11.75
N LYS A 48 9.83 0.19 10.86
CA LYS A 48 9.16 1.48 11.04
C LYS A 48 7.65 1.31 11.06
N ASN A 49 6.97 2.28 11.63
CA ASN A 49 5.52 2.37 11.49
C ASN A 49 5.17 2.72 10.04
N GLU A 50 4.03 2.28 9.59
CA GLU A 50 3.54 2.58 8.25
C GLU A 50 2.10 3.07 8.31
N PHE A 51 1.90 4.33 7.93
CA PHE A 51 0.57 4.87 7.71
C PHE A 51 0.23 4.70 6.24
N VAL A 52 -0.90 4.08 5.92
CA VAL A 52 -1.34 3.91 4.53
C VAL A 52 -2.74 4.49 4.35
N LEU A 53 -2.92 5.19 3.23
CA LEU A 53 -4.19 5.79 2.81
C LEU A 53 -4.48 5.31 1.39
N VAL A 54 -5.68 4.78 1.16
CA VAL A 54 -6.14 4.45 -0.20
C VAL A 54 -6.70 5.72 -0.83
N VAL A 55 -5.96 6.27 -1.78
CA VAL A 55 -6.35 7.49 -2.50
C VAL A 55 -7.36 7.16 -3.59
N LYS A 56 -7.24 6.00 -4.21
CA LYS A 56 -8.13 5.52 -5.28
C LYS A 56 -8.12 3.99 -5.26
N GLY A 57 -9.25 3.39 -5.59
CA GLY A 57 -9.36 1.93 -5.67
C GLY A 57 -9.75 1.30 -4.35
N SER A 58 -9.38 0.05 -4.19
CA SER A 58 -9.69 -0.73 -2.99
C SER A 58 -8.72 -1.87 -2.81
N ALA A 59 -8.61 -2.35 -1.58
CA ALA A 59 -7.69 -3.42 -1.24
C ALA A 59 -8.11 -4.16 0.01
N GLY A 60 -7.61 -5.38 0.17
CA GLY A 60 -7.75 -6.14 1.39
C GLY A 60 -6.40 -6.38 2.03
N LEU A 61 -6.27 -6.02 3.30
CA LEU A 61 -5.08 -6.29 4.11
C LEU A 61 -5.36 -7.41 5.09
N LYS A 62 -4.38 -8.28 5.26
CA LYS A 62 -4.45 -9.33 6.27
C LYS A 62 -3.31 -9.14 7.26
N PHE A 63 -3.63 -9.27 8.55
CA PHE A 63 -2.66 -9.25 9.64
C PHE A 63 -2.46 -10.67 10.14
N GLU A 64 -1.22 -11.04 10.44
CA GLU A 64 -0.89 -12.40 10.83
C GLU A 64 -1.67 -12.88 12.07
N ASN A 65 -1.90 -11.96 13.00
CA ASN A 65 -2.57 -12.27 14.27
C ASN A 65 -4.09 -12.12 14.23
N LYS A 66 -4.68 -11.92 13.05
CA LYS A 66 -6.13 -11.74 12.89
C LYS A 66 -6.64 -12.62 11.75
N ASP A 67 -7.84 -13.18 11.93
CA ASP A 67 -8.45 -14.04 10.92
C ASP A 67 -9.16 -13.27 9.82
N ASN A 68 -9.63 -12.04 10.12
CA ASN A 68 -10.41 -11.24 9.19
C ASN A 68 -9.52 -10.38 8.30
N ILE A 69 -9.92 -10.24 7.04
CA ILE A 69 -9.28 -9.32 6.10
C ILE A 69 -9.86 -7.92 6.33
N VAL A 70 -8.99 -6.93 6.44
CA VAL A 70 -9.38 -5.53 6.57
C VAL A 70 -9.60 -4.98 5.17
N PHE A 71 -10.84 -4.63 4.86
CA PHE A 71 -11.21 -4.03 3.58
C PHE A 71 -10.99 -2.52 3.64
N LEU A 72 -10.20 -2.00 2.69
CA LEU A 72 -9.95 -0.57 2.54
C LEU A 72 -10.52 -0.09 1.20
N LYS A 73 -11.34 0.93 1.23
CA LYS A 73 -11.85 1.60 0.04
C LYS A 73 -11.27 3.00 -0.05
N THR A 74 -11.53 3.69 -1.13
CA THR A 74 -11.06 5.07 -1.35
C THR A 74 -11.35 5.95 -0.14
N GLY A 75 -10.33 6.61 0.37
CA GLY A 75 -10.39 7.48 1.54
C GLY A 75 -10.11 6.80 2.87
N ASP A 76 -10.07 5.47 2.89
CA ASP A 76 -9.76 4.74 4.12
C ASP A 76 -8.25 4.74 4.39
N TYR A 77 -7.90 4.76 5.65
CA TYR A 77 -6.50 4.70 6.08
C TYR A 77 -6.35 3.79 7.29
N ILE A 78 -5.14 3.31 7.48
CA ILE A 78 -4.78 2.52 8.65
C ILE A 78 -3.33 2.81 9.01
N ASN A 79 -3.03 2.84 10.30
CA ASN A 79 -1.65 2.93 10.78
C ASN A 79 -1.21 1.55 11.24
N ILE A 80 -0.13 1.05 10.66
CA ILE A 80 0.43 -0.27 10.95
C ILE A 80 1.70 -0.05 11.77
N GLY A 81 1.70 -0.57 12.99
CA GLY A 81 2.86 -0.44 13.88
C GLY A 81 4.07 -1.21 13.37
N ALA A 82 5.27 -0.78 13.79
CA ALA A 82 6.51 -1.49 13.47
C ALA A 82 6.39 -2.97 13.88
N HIS A 83 6.93 -3.84 13.02
CA HIS A 83 6.96 -5.30 13.22
C HIS A 83 5.60 -5.99 13.30
N VAL A 84 4.52 -5.28 12.99
CA VAL A 84 3.20 -5.90 12.84
C VAL A 84 3.16 -6.55 11.46
N LYS A 85 3.15 -7.88 11.44
CA LYS A 85 3.17 -8.64 10.19
C LYS A 85 1.85 -8.51 9.46
N HIS A 86 1.93 -8.14 8.20
CA HIS A 86 0.77 -7.92 7.34
C HIS A 86 1.10 -8.21 5.89
N ARG A 87 0.05 -8.35 5.09
CA ARG A 87 0.19 -8.58 3.64
C ARG A 87 -1.02 -8.01 2.91
N VAL A 88 -0.83 -7.72 1.63
CA VAL A 88 -1.92 -7.34 0.73
C VAL A 88 -2.51 -8.62 0.15
N GLU A 89 -3.73 -8.97 0.57
CA GLU A 89 -4.41 -10.16 0.06
C GLU A 89 -4.92 -9.96 -1.35
N TRP A 90 -5.42 -8.76 -1.65
CA TRP A 90 -5.93 -8.44 -2.97
C TRP A 90 -5.98 -6.93 -3.17
N THR A 91 -5.95 -6.51 -4.43
CA THR A 91 -6.27 -5.15 -4.85
C THR A 91 -7.29 -5.22 -5.98
N ASP A 92 -7.97 -4.12 -6.25
CA ASP A 92 -9.00 -4.06 -7.28
C ASP A 92 -8.42 -4.51 -8.63
N SER A 93 -9.12 -5.42 -9.32
CA SER A 93 -8.71 -5.94 -10.62
C SER A 93 -9.26 -5.13 -11.79
N THR A 94 -10.16 -4.18 -11.54
CA THR A 94 -10.86 -3.40 -12.57
C THR A 94 -10.29 -2.00 -12.74
N CYS A 95 -9.55 -1.50 -11.76
CA CYS A 95 -8.90 -0.19 -11.82
C CYS A 95 -7.63 -0.19 -10.99
N GLU A 96 -6.80 0.81 -11.19
CA GLU A 96 -5.62 0.99 -10.34
C GLU A 96 -6.01 1.32 -8.91
N THR A 97 -5.24 0.81 -7.96
CA THR A 97 -5.32 1.19 -6.55
C THR A 97 -4.11 2.05 -6.25
N ILE A 98 -4.35 3.27 -5.81
CA ILE A 98 -3.30 4.24 -5.49
C ILE A 98 -3.27 4.42 -3.98
N TRP A 99 -2.09 4.17 -3.43
CA TRP A 99 -1.84 4.27 -1.99
C TRP A 99 -0.86 5.40 -1.72
N LEU A 100 -1.09 6.10 -0.62
CA LEU A 100 -0.08 6.97 -0.03
C LEU A 100 0.42 6.25 1.23
N ALA A 101 1.71 5.97 1.27
CA ALA A 101 2.34 5.30 2.40
C ALA A 101 3.37 6.21 3.05
N VAL A 102 3.31 6.31 4.37
CA VAL A 102 4.27 7.08 5.16
C VAL A 102 4.93 6.13 6.14
N HIS A 103 6.24 5.93 5.97
CA HIS A 103 7.06 5.13 6.87
C HIS A 103 7.76 6.08 7.84
N TYR A 104 7.58 5.85 9.15
CA TYR A 104 8.09 6.78 10.16
C TYR A 104 8.48 6.10 11.48
#